data_02ae76885c7aa7971c61977c38e2f1cb
#
_entry.id   02ae76885c7aa7971c61977c38e2f1cb
#
_cell.length_a   1.000
_cell.length_b   1.000
_cell.length_c   1.000
_cell.angle_alpha   90.00
_cell.angle_beta   90.00
_cell.angle_gamma   90.00
#
_symmetry.space_group_name_H-M   'P 1'
#
loop_
_entity.id
_entity.type
_entity.pdbx_description
1 polymer ?
#
loop_
_entity_poly.entity_id
_entity_poly.type
_entity_poly.pdbx_seq_one_letter_code
_entity_poly.pdbx_strand_id
1 'polypeptide(L)'
;RLGIGVISAGKVGAVLGAALRAAGHSLVGVHAVSEASQERADVLLPGVPLLEVEQIAERSELLLLAVPDDELAGLIEYLASSGSLTSGQSLVHTSGRHGTDIFAPATTLGAIGLAIHPAMTFTGLSLDLQRLTGTSFAVTGPAPFIPIAQALVVEMGGEPVHVAEADSALYHAALAHASHPLVTP
;
A
#
# COMPACT_ATOMS: atom_id res chain seq x y z
N ARG A 1 12.26 12.28 1.26
CA ARG A 1 11.98 11.75 -0.09
C ARG A 1 12.42 10.30 -0.15
N LEU A 2 11.50 9.45 -0.56
CA LEU A 2 11.77 8.02 -0.63
C LEU A 2 11.71 7.56 -2.09
N GLY A 3 12.51 6.53 -2.39
CA GLY A 3 12.36 5.76 -3.62
C GLY A 3 11.29 4.70 -3.39
N ILE A 4 10.16 4.82 -4.07
CA ILE A 4 8.99 3.96 -3.85
C ILE A 4 8.76 3.08 -5.07
N GLY A 5 8.59 1.79 -4.82
CA GLY A 5 8.15 0.84 -5.83
C GLY A 5 6.71 0.43 -5.58
N VAL A 6 5.94 0.31 -6.64
CA VAL A 6 4.54 -0.09 -6.56
C VAL A 6 4.38 -1.49 -7.16
N ILE A 7 3.92 -2.42 -6.37
CA ILE A 7 3.62 -3.76 -6.85
C ILE A 7 2.12 -3.89 -6.98
N SER A 8 1.69 -3.98 -8.20
CA SER A 8 0.33 -3.93 -8.72
C SER A 8 -0.19 -2.50 -8.94
N ALA A 9 -0.41 -2.16 -10.21
CA ALA A 9 -1.11 -0.94 -10.60
C ALA A 9 -2.62 -1.20 -10.67
N GLY A 10 -3.15 -1.83 -9.64
CA GLY A 10 -4.59 -1.94 -9.43
C GLY A 10 -5.19 -0.59 -9.06
N LYS A 11 -6.48 -0.58 -8.76
CA LYS A 11 -7.18 0.67 -8.47
C LYS A 11 -6.59 1.41 -7.28
N VAL A 12 -6.15 0.70 -6.25
CA VAL A 12 -5.55 1.30 -5.06
C VAL A 12 -4.09 1.68 -5.33
N GLY A 13 -3.29 0.74 -5.82
CA GLY A 13 -1.85 0.95 -6.01
C GLY A 13 -1.52 2.10 -6.93
N ALA A 14 -2.23 2.21 -8.05
CA ALA A 14 -1.98 3.29 -9.00
C ALA A 14 -2.33 4.66 -8.41
N VAL A 15 -3.44 4.76 -7.69
CA VAL A 15 -3.88 6.03 -7.07
C VAL A 15 -2.94 6.43 -5.94
N LEU A 16 -2.63 5.52 -5.03
CA LEU A 16 -1.72 5.85 -3.91
C LEU A 16 -0.31 6.14 -4.42
N GLY A 17 0.15 5.41 -5.42
CA GLY A 17 1.44 5.70 -6.07
C GLY A 17 1.47 7.10 -6.66
N ALA A 18 0.42 7.50 -7.36
CA ALA A 18 0.31 8.84 -7.93
C ALA A 18 0.27 9.92 -6.85
N ALA A 19 -0.43 9.68 -5.75
CA ALA A 19 -0.50 10.61 -4.63
C ALA A 19 0.86 10.80 -3.96
N LEU A 20 1.60 9.72 -3.76
CA LEU A 20 2.94 9.77 -3.19
C LEU A 20 3.92 10.48 -4.13
N ARG A 21 3.79 10.27 -5.43
CA ARG A 21 4.60 10.98 -6.42
C ARG A 21 4.31 12.47 -6.38
N ALA A 22 3.05 12.85 -6.29
CA ALA A 22 2.64 14.25 -6.20
C ALA A 22 3.18 14.91 -4.92
N ALA A 23 3.35 14.14 -3.85
CA ALA A 23 3.93 14.60 -2.60
C ALA A 23 5.47 14.76 -2.67
N GLY A 24 6.08 14.36 -3.78
CA GLY A 24 7.50 14.56 -4.02
C GLY A 24 8.37 13.31 -3.87
N HIS A 25 7.78 12.14 -3.66
CA HIS A 25 8.55 10.90 -3.64
C HIS A 25 8.90 10.47 -5.06
N SER A 26 9.96 9.68 -5.18
CA SER A 26 10.40 9.15 -6.47
C SER A 26 9.81 7.76 -6.69
N LEU A 27 9.06 7.56 -7.77
CA LEU A 27 8.55 6.24 -8.15
C LEU A 27 9.61 5.55 -9.00
N VAL A 28 10.23 4.51 -8.46
CA VAL A 28 11.34 3.81 -9.12
C VAL A 28 10.86 2.77 -10.12
N GLY A 29 9.64 2.29 -9.96
CA GLY A 29 9.07 1.32 -10.88
C GLY A 29 7.69 0.88 -10.43
N VAL A 30 6.97 0.28 -11.35
CA VAL A 30 5.64 -0.29 -11.09
C VAL A 30 5.56 -1.65 -11.76
N HIS A 31 4.98 -2.62 -11.06
CA HIS A 31 4.68 -3.93 -11.62
C HIS A 31 3.21 -3.99 -11.98
N ALA A 32 2.92 -4.24 -13.25
CA ALA A 32 1.57 -4.31 -13.78
C ALA A 32 1.52 -5.36 -14.87
N VAL A 33 0.67 -6.37 -14.71
CA VAL A 33 0.63 -7.53 -15.60
C VAL A 33 -0.53 -7.47 -16.57
N SER A 34 -1.74 -7.16 -16.07
CA SER A 34 -2.93 -7.12 -16.93
C SER A 34 -2.91 -5.87 -17.81
N GLU A 35 -3.59 -5.96 -18.95
CA GLU A 35 -3.74 -4.82 -19.84
C GLU A 35 -4.39 -3.64 -19.12
N ALA A 36 -5.42 -3.90 -18.32
CA ALA A 36 -6.11 -2.84 -17.56
C ALA A 36 -5.16 -2.16 -16.56
N SER A 37 -4.31 -2.92 -15.87
CA SER A 37 -3.36 -2.33 -14.91
C SER A 37 -2.26 -1.56 -15.62
N GLN A 38 -1.81 -2.01 -16.79
CA GLN A 38 -0.81 -1.30 -17.57
C GLN A 38 -1.37 0.02 -18.10
N GLU A 39 -2.61 0.03 -18.58
CA GLU A 39 -3.29 1.26 -18.99
C GLU A 39 -3.44 2.24 -17.82
N ARG A 40 -3.79 1.72 -16.65
CA ARG A 40 -3.92 2.55 -15.45
C ARG A 40 -2.59 3.15 -15.05
N ALA A 41 -1.51 2.39 -15.13
CA ALA A 41 -0.17 2.89 -14.89
C ALA A 41 0.21 4.00 -15.89
N ASP A 42 -0.13 3.84 -17.15
CA ASP A 42 0.14 4.86 -18.16
C ASP A 42 -0.56 6.19 -17.84
N VAL A 43 -1.77 6.13 -17.32
CA VAL A 43 -2.56 7.32 -17.01
C VAL A 43 -2.13 7.96 -15.69
N LEU A 44 -1.98 7.18 -14.63
CA LEU A 44 -1.76 7.68 -13.27
C LEU A 44 -0.28 7.78 -12.90
N LEU A 45 0.56 6.96 -13.52
CA LEU A 45 2.00 6.90 -13.24
C LEU A 45 2.80 7.06 -14.54
N PRO A 46 2.55 8.14 -15.31
CA PRO A 46 3.22 8.31 -16.60
C PRO A 46 4.73 8.41 -16.42
N GLY A 47 5.48 7.70 -17.25
CA GLY A 47 6.94 7.71 -17.22
C GLY A 47 7.57 6.81 -16.16
N VAL A 48 6.79 6.20 -15.27
CA VAL A 48 7.31 5.22 -14.32
C VAL A 48 7.56 3.91 -15.05
N PRO A 49 8.77 3.33 -14.99
CA PRO A 49 9.05 2.12 -15.76
C PRO A 49 8.28 0.91 -15.22
N LEU A 50 7.81 0.07 -16.15
CA LEU A 50 7.24 -1.23 -15.82
C LEU A 50 8.40 -2.20 -15.59
N LEU A 51 8.48 -2.77 -14.41
CA LEU A 51 9.59 -3.63 -14.01
C LEU A 51 9.07 -4.93 -13.39
N GLU A 52 9.97 -5.91 -13.31
CA GLU A 52 9.69 -7.13 -12.57
C GLU A 52 9.74 -6.87 -11.07
N VAL A 53 9.03 -7.71 -10.31
CA VAL A 53 8.91 -7.54 -8.85
C VAL A 53 10.30 -7.47 -8.17
N GLU A 54 11.21 -8.34 -8.57
CA GLU A 54 12.56 -8.37 -7.97
C GLU A 54 13.35 -7.10 -8.25
N GLN A 55 13.24 -6.56 -9.45
CA GLN A 55 13.91 -5.31 -9.81
C GLN A 55 13.39 -4.14 -8.99
N ILE A 56 12.07 -4.10 -8.79
CA ILE A 56 11.44 -3.07 -7.97
C ILE A 56 11.90 -3.20 -6.53
N ALA A 57 11.91 -4.42 -5.99
CA ALA A 57 12.33 -4.66 -4.62
C ALA A 57 13.77 -4.22 -4.38
N GLU A 58 14.68 -4.52 -5.32
CA GLU A 58 16.08 -4.16 -5.18
C GLU A 58 16.34 -2.65 -5.25
N ARG A 59 15.46 -1.90 -5.91
CA ARG A 59 15.64 -0.48 -6.17
C ARG A 59 14.86 0.44 -5.24
N SER A 60 13.98 -0.11 -4.40
CA SER A 60 13.05 0.68 -3.60
C SER A 60 13.47 0.76 -2.15
N GLU A 61 13.32 1.93 -1.55
CA GLU A 61 13.42 2.11 -0.11
C GLU A 61 12.11 1.69 0.58
N LEU A 62 11.00 1.87 -0.13
CA LEU A 62 9.67 1.48 0.33
C LEU A 62 8.94 0.77 -0.79
N LEU A 63 8.37 -0.40 -0.48
CA LEU A 63 7.53 -1.15 -1.40
C LEU A 63 6.07 -1.00 -1.00
N LEU A 64 5.27 -0.52 -1.93
CA LEU A 64 3.81 -0.49 -1.77
C LEU A 64 3.24 -1.75 -2.40
N LEU A 65 2.73 -2.64 -1.56
CA LEU A 65 2.17 -3.93 -1.98
C LEU A 65 0.64 -3.78 -2.05
N ALA A 66 0.14 -3.47 -3.22
CA ALA A 66 -1.29 -3.20 -3.42
C ALA A 66 -1.98 -4.30 -4.21
N VAL A 67 -1.56 -5.53 -4.01
CA VAL A 67 -2.18 -6.71 -4.62
C VAL A 67 -3.46 -7.08 -3.89
N PRO A 68 -4.34 -7.92 -4.51
CA PRO A 68 -5.51 -8.43 -3.81
C PRO A 68 -5.14 -9.16 -2.51
N ASP A 69 -6.07 -9.14 -1.54
CA ASP A 69 -5.83 -9.68 -0.20
C ASP A 69 -5.34 -11.12 -0.21
N ASP A 70 -5.90 -11.96 -1.08
CA ASP A 70 -5.54 -13.38 -1.17
C ASP A 70 -4.20 -13.64 -1.86
N GLU A 71 -3.60 -12.63 -2.50
CA GLU A 71 -2.28 -12.75 -3.12
C GLU A 71 -1.16 -12.19 -2.24
N LEU A 72 -1.50 -11.47 -1.18
CA LEU A 72 -0.53 -10.73 -0.39
C LEU A 72 0.46 -11.66 0.33
N ALA A 73 -0.01 -12.71 0.97
CA ALA A 73 0.86 -13.65 1.68
C ALA A 73 1.88 -14.29 0.74
N GLY A 74 1.43 -14.76 -0.42
CA GLY A 74 2.32 -15.37 -1.41
C GLY A 74 3.36 -14.41 -1.97
N LEU A 75 2.98 -13.16 -2.16
CA LEU A 75 3.92 -12.13 -2.62
C LEU A 75 5.00 -11.88 -1.58
N ILE A 76 4.63 -11.76 -0.31
CA ILE A 76 5.59 -11.51 0.77
C ILE A 76 6.55 -12.69 0.90
N GLU A 77 6.04 -13.92 0.84
CA GLU A 77 6.88 -15.12 0.88
C GLU A 77 7.84 -15.17 -0.30
N TYR A 78 7.36 -14.82 -1.49
CA TYR A 78 8.20 -14.78 -2.68
C TYR A 78 9.32 -13.73 -2.54
N LEU A 79 8.98 -12.53 -2.11
CA LEU A 79 9.96 -11.48 -1.88
C LEU A 79 11.02 -11.91 -0.85
N ALA A 80 10.59 -12.54 0.23
CA ALA A 80 11.50 -12.99 1.27
C ALA A 80 12.45 -14.07 0.76
N SER A 81 11.97 -14.98 -0.08
CA SER A 81 12.80 -16.10 -0.59
C SER A 81 13.67 -15.71 -1.79
N SER A 82 13.34 -14.62 -2.48
CA SER A 82 14.03 -14.22 -3.71
C SER A 82 15.41 -13.60 -3.49
N GLY A 83 15.70 -13.15 -2.25
CA GLY A 83 16.95 -12.45 -1.95
C GLY A 83 16.94 -10.98 -2.41
N SER A 84 15.80 -10.45 -2.84
CA SER A 84 15.72 -9.08 -3.35
C SER A 84 15.42 -8.03 -2.28
N LEU A 85 15.07 -8.45 -1.07
CA LEU A 85 14.79 -7.53 0.03
C LEU A 85 16.08 -7.10 0.73
N THR A 86 16.11 -5.85 1.18
CA THR A 86 17.21 -5.26 1.93
C THR A 86 16.78 -5.04 3.37
N SER A 87 17.67 -5.32 4.32
CA SER A 87 17.42 -5.03 5.74
C SER A 87 17.13 -3.52 5.92
N GLY A 88 16.12 -3.20 6.68
CA GLY A 88 15.68 -1.81 6.90
C GLY A 88 14.70 -1.28 5.85
N GLN A 89 14.43 -2.04 4.81
CA GLN A 89 13.47 -1.67 3.78
C GLN A 89 12.06 -1.67 4.33
N SER A 90 11.24 -0.69 3.96
CA SER A 90 9.85 -0.61 4.39
C SER A 90 8.94 -1.33 3.41
N LEU A 91 8.07 -2.16 3.93
CA LEU A 91 7.01 -2.81 3.15
C LEU A 91 5.67 -2.31 3.68
N VAL A 92 4.83 -1.83 2.77
CA VAL A 92 3.51 -1.31 3.12
C VAL A 92 2.46 -2.08 2.35
N HIS A 93 1.48 -2.66 3.04
CA HIS A 93 0.30 -3.18 2.37
C HIS A 93 -0.93 -2.34 2.68
N THR A 94 -1.94 -2.46 1.83
CA THR A 94 -3.16 -1.66 1.91
C THR A 94 -4.40 -2.50 2.20
N SER A 95 -4.21 -3.76 2.57
CA SER A 95 -5.32 -4.68 2.83
C SER A 95 -6.05 -4.33 4.11
N GLY A 96 -7.38 -4.29 4.05
CA GLY A 96 -8.21 -4.14 5.23
C GLY A 96 -8.39 -5.43 6.03
N ARG A 97 -7.92 -6.56 5.51
CA ARG A 97 -8.11 -7.87 6.16
C ARG A 97 -6.93 -8.31 7.00
N HIS A 98 -5.75 -7.73 6.75
CA HIS A 98 -4.51 -8.18 7.38
C HIS A 98 -3.87 -7.08 8.22
N GLY A 99 -3.33 -7.45 9.36
CA GLY A 99 -2.42 -6.61 10.13
C GLY A 99 -0.99 -6.77 9.60
N THR A 100 -0.01 -6.55 10.46
CA THR A 100 1.40 -6.65 10.05
C THR A 100 2.00 -8.03 10.27
N ASP A 101 1.30 -8.95 10.92
CA ASP A 101 1.78 -10.33 11.10
C ASP A 101 2.04 -11.03 9.77
N ILE A 102 1.33 -10.64 8.73
CA ILE A 102 1.51 -11.19 7.39
C ILE A 102 2.93 -10.96 6.87
N PHE A 103 3.63 -9.95 7.38
CA PHE A 103 5.00 -9.64 6.97
C PHE A 103 6.08 -10.50 7.64
N ALA A 104 5.71 -11.46 8.51
CA ALA A 104 6.68 -12.25 9.26
C ALA A 104 7.85 -12.81 8.44
N PRO A 105 7.63 -13.39 7.24
CA PRO A 105 8.76 -13.89 6.44
C PRO A 105 9.77 -12.79 6.06
N ALA A 106 9.30 -11.56 5.89
CA ALA A 106 10.15 -10.44 5.51
C ALA A 106 10.77 -9.77 6.74
N THR A 107 10.03 -9.66 7.83
CA THR A 107 10.54 -8.99 9.04
C THR A 107 11.66 -9.78 9.70
N THR A 108 11.69 -11.11 9.55
CA THR A 108 12.82 -11.92 9.99
C THR A 108 14.10 -11.59 9.23
N LEU A 109 13.99 -11.00 8.04
CA LEU A 109 15.13 -10.55 7.24
C LEU A 109 15.49 -9.09 7.49
N GLY A 110 14.81 -8.45 8.45
CA GLY A 110 15.08 -7.06 8.81
C GLY A 110 14.22 -6.02 8.10
N ALA A 111 13.23 -6.44 7.31
CA ALA A 111 12.29 -5.50 6.71
C ALA A 111 11.32 -4.95 7.77
N ILE A 112 10.79 -3.77 7.49
CA ILE A 112 9.82 -3.10 8.37
C ILE A 112 8.46 -3.21 7.71
N GLY A 113 7.50 -3.81 8.40
CA GLY A 113 6.15 -4.02 7.89
C GLY A 113 5.15 -3.01 8.43
N LEU A 114 4.44 -2.33 7.54
CA LEU A 114 3.41 -1.36 7.88
C LEU A 114 2.13 -1.67 7.12
N ALA A 115 1.00 -1.50 7.77
CA ALA A 115 -0.31 -1.60 7.13
C ALA A 115 -0.93 -0.21 7.09
N ILE A 116 -1.30 0.24 5.90
CA ILE A 116 -1.94 1.55 5.68
C ILE A 116 -3.18 1.32 4.84
N HIS A 117 -4.35 1.34 5.48
CA HIS A 117 -5.60 0.99 4.81
C HIS A 117 -6.52 2.21 4.68
N PRO A 118 -6.76 2.70 3.45
CA PRO A 118 -7.67 3.81 3.23
C PRO A 118 -9.13 3.37 3.35
N ALA A 119 -9.94 4.14 4.09
CA ALA A 119 -11.36 3.90 4.26
C ALA A 119 -12.12 4.55 3.09
N MET A 120 -11.97 4.00 1.91
CA MET A 120 -12.50 4.58 0.69
C MET A 120 -12.65 3.49 -0.36
N THR A 121 -13.67 3.63 -1.21
CA THR A 121 -13.83 2.77 -2.39
C THR A 121 -13.12 3.43 -3.57
N PHE A 122 -12.20 2.71 -4.20
CA PHE A 122 -11.39 3.22 -5.29
C PHE A 122 -12.01 2.87 -6.65
N THR A 123 -12.03 3.85 -7.55
CA THR A 123 -12.43 3.65 -8.94
C THR A 123 -11.22 3.32 -9.84
N GLY A 124 -10.02 3.70 -9.39
CA GLY A 124 -8.80 3.59 -10.18
C GLY A 124 -8.64 4.73 -11.19
N LEU A 125 -9.44 5.78 -11.07
CA LEU A 125 -9.41 6.95 -11.94
C LEU A 125 -8.77 8.14 -11.21
N SER A 126 -8.35 9.13 -11.96
CA SER A 126 -7.66 10.31 -11.40
C SER A 126 -8.52 11.09 -10.40
N LEU A 127 -9.84 11.01 -10.50
CA LEU A 127 -10.71 11.66 -9.55
C LEU A 127 -10.52 11.14 -8.12
N ASP A 128 -10.03 9.92 -7.95
CA ASP A 128 -9.76 9.35 -6.63
C ASP A 128 -8.69 10.16 -5.89
N LEU A 129 -7.79 10.82 -6.60
CA LEU A 129 -6.74 11.64 -5.96
C LEU A 129 -7.34 12.76 -5.12
N GLN A 130 -8.42 13.38 -5.59
CA GLN A 130 -9.13 14.41 -4.83
C GLN A 130 -9.88 13.82 -3.65
N ARG A 131 -10.39 12.60 -3.81
CA ARG A 131 -11.16 11.92 -2.78
C ARG A 131 -10.30 11.45 -1.61
N LEU A 132 -8.99 11.37 -1.79
CA LEU A 132 -8.07 11.04 -0.69
C LEU A 132 -8.07 12.13 0.39
N THR A 133 -8.34 13.38 0.03
CA THR A 133 -8.36 14.49 0.99
C THR A 133 -9.42 14.25 2.05
N GLY A 134 -9.00 14.20 3.31
CA GLY A 134 -9.87 13.96 4.45
C GLY A 134 -10.28 12.50 4.66
N THR A 135 -9.84 11.59 3.80
CA THR A 135 -10.11 10.16 3.98
C THR A 135 -9.31 9.62 5.16
N SER A 136 -9.96 8.85 6.02
CA SER A 136 -9.28 8.19 7.12
C SER A 136 -8.49 6.98 6.61
N PHE A 137 -7.24 6.87 7.07
CA PHE A 137 -6.39 5.71 6.79
C PHE A 137 -6.05 5.03 8.10
N ALA A 138 -6.38 3.76 8.24
CA ALA A 138 -5.95 2.97 9.39
C ALA A 138 -4.46 2.66 9.24
N VAL A 139 -3.69 2.96 10.27
CA VAL A 139 -2.24 2.76 10.29
C VAL A 139 -1.89 1.80 11.41
N THR A 140 -1.21 0.70 11.07
CA THR A 140 -0.77 -0.32 12.01
C THR A 140 0.69 -0.66 11.72
N GLY A 141 1.48 -0.87 12.77
CA GLY A 141 2.88 -1.25 12.60
C GLY A 141 3.66 -1.17 13.91
N PRO A 142 4.98 -1.45 13.84
CA PRO A 142 5.84 -1.30 15.01
C PRO A 142 5.88 0.15 15.48
N ALA A 143 5.80 0.36 16.80
CA ALA A 143 5.69 1.70 17.36
C ALA A 143 6.74 2.70 16.85
N PRO A 144 8.03 2.35 16.70
CA PRO A 144 9.02 3.30 16.22
C PRO A 144 8.77 3.80 14.78
N PHE A 145 8.00 3.06 13.99
CA PHE A 145 7.79 3.36 12.57
C PHE A 145 6.39 3.91 12.27
N ILE A 146 5.51 3.97 13.26
CA ILE A 146 4.18 4.57 13.10
C ILE A 146 4.26 6.03 12.59
N PRO A 147 5.18 6.88 13.08
CA PRO A 147 5.29 8.24 12.56
C PRO A 147 5.57 8.31 11.06
N ILE A 148 6.31 7.36 10.53
CA ILE A 148 6.58 7.30 9.08
C ILE A 148 5.29 7.03 8.32
N ALA A 149 4.53 6.05 8.76
CA ALA A 149 3.25 5.71 8.13
C ALA A 149 2.26 6.88 8.22
N GLN A 150 2.20 7.55 9.37
CA GLN A 150 1.35 8.72 9.56
C GLN A 150 1.74 9.85 8.61
N ALA A 151 3.04 10.10 8.45
CA ALA A 151 3.53 11.12 7.55
C ALA A 151 3.14 10.83 6.09
N LEU A 152 3.25 9.57 5.67
CA LEU A 152 2.85 9.18 4.31
C LEU A 152 1.35 9.45 4.08
N VAL A 153 0.51 9.14 5.06
CA VAL A 153 -0.92 9.38 4.97
C VAL A 153 -1.21 10.87 4.83
N VAL A 154 -0.60 11.68 5.67
CA VAL A 154 -0.79 13.15 5.64
C VAL A 154 -0.32 13.72 4.30
N GLU A 155 0.78 13.22 3.77
CA GLU A 155 1.31 13.67 2.48
C GLU A 155 0.35 13.36 1.33
N MET A 156 -0.43 12.28 1.44
CA MET A 156 -1.45 11.93 0.45
C MET A 156 -2.76 12.70 0.64
N GLY A 157 -2.85 13.53 1.67
CA GLY A 157 -4.06 14.29 1.99
C GLY A 157 -5.02 13.60 2.94
N GLY A 158 -4.68 12.40 3.42
CA GLY A 158 -5.52 11.63 4.31
C GLY A 158 -5.34 11.96 5.78
N GLU A 159 -6.15 11.34 6.60
CA GLU A 159 -6.11 11.48 8.06
C GLU A 159 -5.71 10.14 8.68
N PRO A 160 -4.54 10.03 9.31
CA PRO A 160 -4.11 8.77 9.88
C PRO A 160 -4.85 8.46 11.17
N VAL A 161 -5.28 7.20 11.30
CA VAL A 161 -5.90 6.68 12.51
C VAL A 161 -5.05 5.50 12.95
N HIS A 162 -4.35 5.62 14.08
CA HIS A 162 -3.52 4.54 14.59
C HIS A 162 -4.41 3.43 15.16
N VAL A 163 -4.25 2.23 14.63
CA VAL A 163 -4.98 1.04 15.07
C VAL A 163 -3.96 0.02 15.55
N ALA A 164 -4.11 -0.43 16.80
CA ALA A 164 -3.23 -1.45 17.35
C ALA A 164 -3.43 -2.78 16.59
N GLU A 165 -2.39 -3.60 16.54
CA GLU A 165 -2.44 -4.88 15.82
C GLU A 165 -3.61 -5.75 16.28
N ALA A 166 -3.84 -5.82 17.59
CA ALA A 166 -4.91 -6.62 18.17
C ALA A 166 -6.32 -6.14 17.79
N ASP A 167 -6.45 -4.87 17.42
CA ASP A 167 -7.75 -4.25 17.10
C ASP A 167 -7.98 -4.12 15.60
N SER A 168 -7.01 -4.47 14.78
CA SER A 168 -7.06 -4.26 13.34
C SER A 168 -8.27 -4.92 12.68
N ALA A 169 -8.52 -6.19 12.97
CA ALA A 169 -9.66 -6.91 12.40
C ALA A 169 -11.00 -6.29 12.81
N LEU A 170 -11.11 -5.86 14.05
CA LEU A 170 -12.34 -5.24 14.56
C LEU A 170 -12.57 -3.88 13.87
N TYR A 171 -11.51 -3.08 13.71
CA TYR A 171 -11.60 -1.79 13.05
C TYR A 171 -12.08 -1.95 11.61
N HIS A 172 -11.52 -2.90 10.88
CA HIS A 172 -11.90 -3.13 9.49
C HIS A 172 -13.31 -3.65 9.35
N ALA A 173 -13.75 -4.52 10.27
CA ALA A 173 -15.12 -4.99 10.31
C ALA A 173 -16.10 -3.83 10.55
N ALA A 174 -15.75 -2.90 11.43
CA ALA A 174 -16.57 -1.73 11.70
C ALA A 174 -16.68 -0.80 10.50
N LEU A 175 -15.57 -0.58 9.78
CA LEU A 175 -15.55 0.22 8.57
C LEU A 175 -16.39 -0.41 7.46
N ALA A 176 -16.26 -1.71 7.26
CA ALA A 176 -17.04 -2.42 6.25
C ALA A 176 -18.54 -2.33 6.55
N HIS A 177 -18.92 -2.45 7.81
CA HIS A 177 -20.30 -2.32 8.23
C HIS A 177 -20.85 -0.90 8.01
N ALA A 178 -20.02 0.12 8.32
CA ALA A 178 -20.41 1.51 8.19
C ALA A 178 -20.50 1.96 6.73
N SER A 179 -19.65 1.41 5.86
CA SER A 179 -19.61 1.79 4.44
C SER A 179 -20.66 1.08 3.59
N HIS A 180 -21.23 -0.02 4.09
CA HIS A 180 -22.37 -0.67 3.44
C HIS A 180 -23.64 -0.09 4.05
N PRO A 181 -24.40 0.72 3.27
CA PRO A 181 -25.70 1.13 3.78
C PRO A 181 -26.48 -0.14 4.07
N LEU A 182 -27.06 -0.18 5.24
CA LEU A 182 -27.97 -1.23 5.62
C LEU A 182 -29.04 -1.30 4.55
N VAL A 183 -28.86 -2.23 3.64
CA VAL A 183 -29.99 -2.72 2.88
C VAL A 183 -30.76 -3.52 3.91
N THR A 184 -31.54 -2.85 4.67
CA THR A 184 -32.46 -3.55 5.52
C THR A 184 -33.37 -4.35 4.67
N PRO A 185 -33.47 -5.61 4.95
CA PRO A 185 -34.65 -6.31 4.55
C PRO A 185 -35.82 -5.58 5.15
#